data_defb81c754cbe885b1a3ef5c37a084ba
#
_entry.id   defb81c754cbe885b1a3ef5c37a084ba
#
_cell.length_a   1.000
_cell.length_b   1.000
_cell.length_c   1.000
_cell.angle_alpha   90.00
_cell.angle_beta   90.00
_cell.angle_gamma   90.00
#
_symmetry.space_group_name_H-M   'P 1'
#
loop_
_entity.id
_entity.type
_entity.pdbx_description
1 polymer ?
#
loop_
_entity_poly.entity_id
_entity_poly.type
_entity_poly.pdbx_seq_one_letter_code
_entity_poly.pdbx_strand_id
1 'polypeptide(L)'
;PRVRRQRQMCIETGHSNRDVLTRFEGLLDDYFEGELAERDGLPTVKYFADKLCLSSNYFGDMFKKETGKTPQEYIQEKVIELAKERMSDRRETVSRVAYSLGFQYPQHFCRLFKKRVGCTPNEYRTQNLPL
;
A
#
# COMPACT_ATOMS: atom_id res chain seq x y z
N PRO A 1 -4.94 28.04 -2.69
CA PRO A 1 -3.60 28.20 -2.22
C PRO A 1 -2.97 26.91 -1.72
N ARG A 2 -3.71 26.14 -0.97
CA ARG A 2 -3.15 24.93 -0.49
C ARG A 2 -2.83 23.96 -1.56
N VAL A 3 -3.67 23.88 -2.56
CA VAL A 3 -3.44 22.99 -3.68
C VAL A 3 -2.20 23.43 -4.43
N ARG A 4 -2.05 24.74 -4.59
CA ARG A 4 -0.92 25.24 -5.27
C ARG A 4 0.36 24.96 -4.52
N ARG A 5 0.31 25.08 -3.21
CA ARG A 5 1.44 24.79 -2.41
C ARG A 5 1.85 23.35 -2.51
N GLN A 6 0.88 22.43 -2.54
CA GLN A 6 1.17 21.04 -2.71
C GLN A 6 1.85 20.78 -4.03
N ARG A 7 1.39 21.44 -5.09
CA ARG A 7 2.00 21.23 -6.37
C ARG A 7 3.44 21.68 -6.36
N GLN A 8 3.70 22.80 -5.70
CA GLN A 8 5.05 23.26 -5.63
C GLN A 8 5.93 22.27 -4.93
N MET A 9 5.43 21.66 -3.87
CA MET A 9 6.21 20.68 -3.20
C MET A 9 6.48 19.48 -4.05
N CYS A 10 5.57 19.14 -4.90
CA CYS A 10 5.77 17.99 -5.70
C CYS A 10 6.82 18.17 -6.74
N ILE A 11 6.78 19.29 -7.45
CA ILE A 11 7.56 19.33 -8.56
C ILE A 11 8.75 20.01 -8.53
N GLU A 12 9.02 20.80 -7.64
CA GLU A 12 10.10 21.49 -7.82
C GLU A 12 11.18 21.01 -7.42
N THR A 13 11.94 21.57 -7.64
CA THR A 13 13.09 21.51 -7.04
C THR A 13 13.95 20.39 -7.26
N GLY A 14 13.74 19.63 -8.18
CA GLY A 14 14.63 18.60 -8.49
C GLY A 14 14.92 17.73 -7.31
N HIS A 15 13.92 17.31 -6.62
CA HIS A 15 14.10 16.37 -5.56
C HIS A 15 14.79 15.13 -6.07
N SER A 16 15.66 14.57 -5.28
CA SER A 16 16.33 13.34 -5.65
C SER A 16 15.32 12.20 -5.67
N ASN A 17 15.70 11.12 -6.33
CA ASN A 17 14.84 9.94 -6.36
C ASN A 17 14.59 9.41 -4.96
N ARG A 18 15.57 9.52 -4.09
CA ARG A 18 15.40 9.09 -2.71
C ARG A 18 14.30 9.89 -2.00
N ASP A 19 14.23 11.20 -2.26
CA ASP A 19 13.18 12.02 -1.67
C ASP A 19 11.81 11.58 -2.16
N VAL A 20 11.71 11.23 -3.43
CA VAL A 20 10.45 10.76 -3.99
C VAL A 20 10.05 9.45 -3.32
N LEU A 21 11.00 8.55 -3.12
CA LEU A 21 10.70 7.28 -2.47
C LEU A 21 10.23 7.49 -1.04
N THR A 22 10.89 8.37 -0.31
CA THR A 22 10.50 8.66 1.06
C THR A 22 9.09 9.23 1.12
N ARG A 23 8.77 10.13 0.20
CA ARG A 23 7.44 10.73 0.16
C ARG A 23 6.39 9.69 -0.22
N PHE A 24 6.72 8.79 -1.13
CA PHE A 24 5.81 7.72 -1.49
C PHE A 24 5.50 6.83 -0.29
N GLU A 25 6.54 6.48 0.47
CA GLU A 25 6.34 5.65 1.66
C GLU A 25 5.42 6.35 2.66
N GLY A 26 5.62 7.64 2.86
CA GLY A 26 4.76 8.40 3.76
C GLY A 26 3.33 8.46 3.29
N LEU A 27 3.13 8.66 1.99
CA LEU A 27 1.79 8.70 1.43
C LEU A 27 1.10 7.34 1.56
N LEU A 28 1.85 6.27 1.38
CA LEU A 28 1.31 4.93 1.49
C LEU A 28 0.88 4.64 2.93
N ASP A 29 1.72 4.99 3.89
CA ASP A 29 1.38 4.81 5.30
C ASP A 29 0.14 5.62 5.67
N ASP A 30 0.07 6.87 5.24
CA ASP A 30 -1.07 7.73 5.53
C ASP A 30 -2.36 7.17 4.94
N TYR A 31 -2.25 6.60 3.75
CA TYR A 31 -3.43 6.05 3.09
C TYR A 31 -4.06 4.95 3.93
N PHE A 32 -3.24 4.07 4.49
CA PHE A 32 -3.75 2.94 5.23
C PHE A 32 -4.01 3.23 6.71
N GLU A 33 -3.37 4.26 7.27
CA GLU A 33 -3.62 4.61 8.66
C GLU A 33 -4.95 5.33 8.82
N GLY A 34 -5.39 6.05 7.80
CA GLY A 34 -6.67 6.72 7.86
C GLY A 34 -7.78 5.81 7.38
N GLU A 35 -8.86 6.42 6.95
CA GLU A 35 -10.01 5.66 6.47
C GLU A 35 -10.08 5.62 4.95
N LEU A 36 -9.05 6.10 4.28
CA LEU A 36 -9.09 6.18 2.83
C LEU A 36 -9.21 4.81 2.19
N ALA A 37 -8.52 3.82 2.73
CA ALA A 37 -8.56 2.49 2.14
C ALA A 37 -9.96 1.89 2.22
N GLU A 38 -10.61 2.03 3.37
CA GLU A 38 -11.96 1.51 3.51
C GLU A 38 -12.95 2.23 2.63
N ARG A 39 -12.77 3.53 2.50
CA ARG A 39 -13.70 4.34 1.74
C ARG A 39 -13.48 4.25 0.23
N ASP A 40 -12.24 4.34 -0.18
CA ASP A 40 -11.90 4.46 -1.59
C ASP A 40 -11.32 3.19 -2.21
N GLY A 41 -11.06 2.18 -1.44
CA GLY A 41 -10.51 0.92 -1.93
C GLY A 41 -9.00 0.92 -1.94
N LEU A 42 -8.43 -0.09 -2.55
CA LEU A 42 -6.98 -0.20 -2.63
C LEU A 42 -6.40 0.92 -3.47
N PRO A 43 -5.29 1.48 -3.06
CA PRO A 43 -4.70 2.56 -3.83
C PRO A 43 -4.06 2.03 -5.11
N THR A 44 -3.96 2.89 -6.11
CA THR A 44 -3.33 2.51 -7.37
C THR A 44 -2.02 3.25 -7.50
N VAL A 45 -1.18 2.74 -8.39
CA VAL A 45 0.07 3.42 -8.70
C VAL A 45 -0.21 4.83 -9.22
N LYS A 46 -1.25 4.97 -10.04
CA LYS A 46 -1.62 6.27 -10.58
C LYS A 46 -1.97 7.26 -9.47
N TYR A 47 -2.67 6.80 -8.45
CA TYR A 47 -3.03 7.67 -7.34
C TYR A 47 -1.77 8.29 -6.71
N PHE A 48 -0.77 7.46 -6.44
CA PHE A 48 0.45 7.96 -5.82
C PHE A 48 1.29 8.78 -6.79
N ALA A 49 1.33 8.39 -8.05
CA ALA A 49 2.06 9.18 -9.03
C ALA A 49 1.47 10.58 -9.14
N ASP A 50 0.14 10.66 -9.14
CA ASP A 50 -0.52 11.95 -9.18
C ASP A 50 -0.19 12.79 -7.96
N LYS A 51 -0.15 12.17 -6.79
CA LYS A 51 0.21 12.88 -5.56
C LYS A 51 1.65 13.37 -5.59
N LEU A 52 2.50 12.67 -6.29
CA LEU A 52 3.91 13.02 -6.41
C LEU A 52 4.15 13.93 -7.61
N CYS A 53 3.11 14.23 -8.37
CA CYS A 53 3.17 15.06 -9.56
C CYS A 53 4.07 14.46 -10.65
N LEU A 54 4.02 13.14 -10.77
CA LEU A 54 4.78 12.40 -11.75
C LEU A 54 3.85 11.59 -12.61
N SER A 55 4.27 11.25 -13.82
CA SER A 55 3.50 10.31 -14.62
C SER A 55 3.70 8.91 -14.04
N SER A 56 2.73 8.05 -14.25
CA SER A 56 2.83 6.67 -13.79
C SER A 56 4.02 5.97 -14.39
N ASN A 57 4.30 6.22 -15.67
CA ASN A 57 5.43 5.58 -16.33
C ASN A 57 6.76 6.02 -15.74
N TYR A 58 6.90 7.32 -15.54
CA TYR A 58 8.16 7.83 -14.98
C TYR A 58 8.37 7.30 -13.55
N PHE A 59 7.31 7.36 -12.75
CA PHE A 59 7.37 6.89 -11.38
C PHE A 59 7.70 5.40 -11.34
N GLY A 60 7.04 4.61 -12.17
CA GLY A 60 7.29 3.17 -12.22
C GLY A 60 8.73 2.83 -12.61
N ASP A 61 9.22 3.48 -13.66
CA ASP A 61 10.59 3.22 -14.12
C ASP A 61 11.61 3.63 -13.08
N MET A 62 11.42 4.80 -12.49
CA MET A 62 12.33 5.30 -11.49
C MET A 62 12.33 4.41 -10.25
N PHE A 63 11.14 4.02 -9.81
CA PHE A 63 11.01 3.21 -8.62
C PHE A 63 11.68 1.85 -8.82
N LYS A 64 11.45 1.24 -9.98
CA LYS A 64 12.04 -0.06 -10.26
C LYS A 64 13.57 0.03 -10.34
N LYS A 65 14.07 1.13 -10.91
CA LYS A 65 15.49 1.32 -11.01
C LYS A 65 16.12 1.48 -9.63
N GLU A 66 15.44 2.19 -8.73
CA GLU A 66 15.99 2.46 -7.40
C GLU A 66 15.84 1.30 -6.44
N THR A 67 14.76 0.54 -6.55
CA THR A 67 14.45 -0.48 -5.55
C THR A 67 14.46 -1.90 -6.09
N GLY A 68 14.43 -2.08 -7.39
CA GLY A 68 14.33 -3.41 -7.98
C GLY A 68 12.92 -3.95 -8.05
N LYS A 69 11.94 -3.20 -7.55
CA LYS A 69 10.55 -3.61 -7.56
C LYS A 69 9.69 -2.58 -8.21
N THR A 70 8.53 -2.98 -8.69
CA THR A 70 7.58 -2.01 -9.22
C THR A 70 6.83 -1.39 -8.05
N PRO A 71 6.25 -0.20 -8.24
CA PRO A 71 5.43 0.39 -7.18
C PRO A 71 4.24 -0.50 -6.82
N GLN A 72 3.67 -1.19 -7.79
CA GLN A 72 2.56 -2.10 -7.53
C GLN A 72 2.98 -3.22 -6.58
N GLU A 73 4.15 -3.80 -6.80
CA GLU A 73 4.66 -4.83 -5.93
C GLU A 73 4.88 -4.30 -4.51
N TYR A 74 5.39 -3.09 -4.42
CA TYR A 74 5.64 -2.48 -3.11
C TYR A 74 4.34 -2.23 -2.36
N ILE A 75 3.31 -1.75 -3.06
CA ILE A 75 1.99 -1.56 -2.45
C ILE A 75 1.45 -2.89 -1.95
N GLN A 76 1.58 -3.95 -2.75
CA GLN A 76 1.09 -5.26 -2.35
C GLN A 76 1.84 -5.78 -1.12
N GLU A 77 3.13 -5.56 -1.06
CA GLU A 77 3.91 -5.98 0.10
C GLU A 77 3.46 -5.23 1.35
N LYS A 78 3.18 -3.94 1.22
CA LYS A 78 2.69 -3.15 2.35
C LYS A 78 1.35 -3.66 2.82
N VAL A 79 0.46 -3.98 1.90
CA VAL A 79 -0.85 -4.51 2.24
C VAL A 79 -0.71 -5.81 3.04
N ILE A 80 0.19 -6.69 2.60
CA ILE A 80 0.40 -7.96 3.28
C ILE A 80 0.98 -7.75 4.67
N GLU A 81 1.92 -6.83 4.83
CA GLU A 81 2.49 -6.53 6.14
C GLU A 81 1.42 -6.04 7.10
N LEU A 82 0.59 -5.11 6.62
CA LEU A 82 -0.49 -4.59 7.46
C LEU A 82 -1.51 -5.66 7.77
N ALA A 83 -1.77 -6.57 6.83
CA ALA A 83 -2.69 -7.66 7.07
C ALA A 83 -2.20 -8.54 8.20
N LYS A 84 -0.90 -8.85 8.19
CA LYS A 84 -0.33 -9.67 9.24
C LYS A 84 -0.47 -8.99 10.60
N GLU A 85 -0.20 -7.70 10.65
CA GLU A 85 -0.34 -6.94 11.89
C GLU A 85 -1.76 -6.96 12.39
N ARG A 86 -2.71 -6.68 11.51
CA ARG A 86 -4.11 -6.58 11.92
C ARG A 86 -4.69 -7.94 12.30
N MET A 87 -4.20 -9.00 11.66
CA MET A 87 -4.67 -10.34 12.01
C MET A 87 -4.12 -10.84 13.33
N SER A 88 -3.15 -10.14 13.90
CA SER A 88 -2.66 -10.50 15.22
C SER A 88 -3.72 -10.23 16.29
N ASP A 89 -4.68 -9.37 15.99
CA ASP A 89 -5.81 -9.14 16.89
C ASP A 89 -6.85 -10.22 16.61
N ARG A 90 -7.00 -11.16 17.52
CA ARG A 90 -7.90 -12.28 17.30
C ARG A 90 -9.35 -11.91 17.19
N ARG A 91 -9.72 -10.74 17.66
CA ARG A 91 -11.08 -10.25 17.55
C ARG A 91 -11.42 -9.82 16.12
N GLU A 92 -10.40 -9.56 15.30
CA GLU A 92 -10.65 -9.16 13.93
C GLU A 92 -10.80 -10.39 13.05
N THR A 93 -11.87 -10.43 12.28
CA THR A 93 -12.03 -11.53 11.32
C THR A 93 -11.19 -11.23 10.09
N VAL A 94 -10.90 -12.28 9.33
CA VAL A 94 -10.17 -12.11 8.08
C VAL A 94 -10.93 -11.19 7.14
N SER A 95 -12.26 -11.30 7.10
CA SER A 95 -13.07 -10.43 6.25
C SER A 95 -12.96 -8.97 6.66
N ARG A 96 -12.98 -8.70 7.95
CA ARG A 96 -12.85 -7.32 8.41
C ARG A 96 -11.49 -6.75 8.08
N VAL A 97 -10.45 -7.56 8.23
CA VAL A 97 -9.11 -7.12 7.85
C VAL A 97 -9.07 -6.78 6.36
N ALA A 98 -9.66 -7.64 5.53
CA ALA A 98 -9.69 -7.40 4.09
C ALA A 98 -10.39 -6.09 3.75
N TYR A 99 -11.55 -5.86 4.35
CA TYR A 99 -12.30 -4.63 4.09
C TYR A 99 -11.53 -3.40 4.57
N SER A 100 -10.88 -3.50 5.70
CA SER A 100 -10.13 -2.37 6.25
C SER A 100 -8.94 -2.00 5.38
N LEU A 101 -8.43 -2.96 4.61
CA LEU A 101 -7.31 -2.70 3.71
C LEU A 101 -7.77 -2.23 2.33
N GLY A 102 -9.08 -2.20 2.08
CA GLY A 102 -9.59 -1.69 0.83
C GLY A 102 -10.04 -2.74 -0.16
N PHE A 103 -10.03 -4.02 0.22
CA PHE A 103 -10.52 -5.06 -0.67
C PHE A 103 -12.04 -5.03 -0.68
N GLN A 104 -12.61 -5.05 -1.86
CA GLN A 104 -14.06 -5.08 -1.99
C GLN A 104 -14.59 -6.46 -1.68
N TYR A 105 -13.81 -7.49 -1.98
CA TYR A 105 -14.20 -8.87 -1.74
C TYR A 105 -13.10 -9.59 -0.99
N PRO A 106 -13.41 -10.21 0.14
CA PRO A 106 -12.39 -10.92 0.93
C PRO A 106 -11.66 -12.00 0.17
N GLN A 107 -12.31 -12.63 -0.83
CA GLN A 107 -11.63 -13.65 -1.60
C GLN A 107 -10.43 -13.11 -2.36
N HIS A 108 -10.50 -11.86 -2.82
CA HIS A 108 -9.37 -11.27 -3.51
C HIS A 108 -8.19 -11.09 -2.56
N PHE A 109 -8.49 -10.70 -1.34
CA PHE A 109 -7.48 -10.58 -0.31
C PHE A 109 -6.83 -11.93 -0.02
N CYS A 110 -7.65 -12.97 0.16
CA CYS A 110 -7.13 -14.30 0.47
C CYS A 110 -6.25 -14.82 -0.65
N ARG A 111 -6.62 -14.54 -1.88
CA ARG A 111 -5.85 -14.98 -3.03
C ARG A 111 -4.49 -14.29 -3.08
N LEU A 112 -4.48 -12.97 -2.86
CA LEU A 112 -3.23 -12.21 -2.85
C LEU A 112 -2.34 -12.68 -1.70
N PHE A 113 -2.94 -12.86 -0.52
CA PHE A 113 -2.20 -13.28 0.65
C PHE A 113 -1.53 -14.63 0.40
N LYS A 114 -2.29 -15.57 -0.14
CA LYS A 114 -1.75 -16.90 -0.41
C LYS A 114 -0.63 -16.83 -1.44
N LYS A 115 -0.80 -16.00 -2.45
CA LYS A 115 0.20 -15.86 -3.49
C LYS A 115 1.50 -15.30 -2.93
N ARG A 116 1.40 -14.35 -2.02
CA ARG A 116 2.59 -13.68 -1.51
C ARG A 116 3.21 -14.37 -0.30
N VAL A 117 2.40 -14.97 0.55
CA VAL A 117 2.88 -15.57 1.80
C VAL A 117 3.06 -17.07 1.67
N GLY A 118 2.27 -17.70 0.82
CA GLY A 118 2.35 -19.14 0.64
C GLY A 118 1.26 -19.92 1.35
N CYS A 119 0.47 -19.25 2.19
CA CYS A 119 -0.65 -19.91 2.85
C CYS A 119 -1.80 -18.93 2.96
N THR A 120 -2.97 -19.46 3.26
CA THR A 120 -4.15 -18.59 3.39
C THR A 120 -4.06 -17.80 4.68
N PRO A 121 -4.83 -16.69 4.79
CA PRO A 121 -4.84 -15.93 6.03
C PRO A 121 -5.23 -16.76 7.24
N ASN A 122 -6.20 -17.65 7.10
CA ASN A 122 -6.60 -18.50 8.22
C ASN A 122 -5.49 -19.46 8.61
N GLU A 123 -4.80 -20.03 7.63
CA GLU A 123 -3.67 -20.90 7.91
C GLU A 123 -2.55 -20.15 8.60
N TYR A 124 -2.30 -18.93 8.16
CA TYR A 124 -1.28 -18.10 8.75
C TYR A 124 -1.58 -17.84 10.22
N ARG A 125 -2.84 -17.52 10.50
CA ARG A 125 -3.28 -17.24 11.86
C ARG A 125 -3.08 -18.45 12.75
N THR A 126 -3.45 -19.61 12.25
CA THR A 126 -3.32 -20.84 13.00
C THR A 126 -1.87 -21.19 13.28
N GLN A 127 -1.01 -20.98 12.30
CA GLN A 127 0.39 -21.34 12.41
C GLN A 127 1.23 -20.36 13.19
N ASN A 128 0.92 -19.10 13.09
CA ASN A 128 1.80 -18.08 13.61
C ASN A 128 1.31 -17.32 14.81
N LEU A 129 0.07 -17.48 15.19
CA LEU A 129 -0.47 -16.80 16.35
C LEU A 129 -0.84 -17.84 17.40
N PRO A 130 -0.31 -17.71 18.61
CA PRO A 130 -0.63 -18.67 19.65
C PRO A 130 -2.06 -18.56 20.08
N LEU A 131 -2.56 -19.62 20.63
CA LEU A 131 -3.94 -19.65 21.08
C LEU A 131 -4.17 -18.88 22.38
#